data_447dc85e86451e0b84195a9b49d83f9d
#
_entry.id   447dc85e86451e0b84195a9b49d83f9d
#
_cell.length_a   1.000
_cell.length_b   1.000
_cell.length_c   1.000
_cell.angle_alpha   90.00
_cell.angle_beta   90.00
_cell.angle_gamma   90.00
#
_symmetry.space_group_name_H-M   'P 1'
#
loop_
_entity.id
_entity.type
_entity.pdbx_description
1 polymer ?
#
loop_
_entity_poly.entity_id
_entity_poly.type
_entity_poly.pdbx_seq_one_letter_code
_entity_poly.pdbx_strand_id
1 'polypeptide(L)'
;SRRQRQMCIRDSSTAATLTSLKLDNGEQLPTLEQYLKAAKKTKTQLILELKAHSRPERETLAVEKIVNMVKKLGLEKRMEYITFSLHATKEFIRLAPAGTPVFYLDGKLTPKELKEMGCAGPDYHLSVFQRHPEWIKECHDLGLKVNAWTVNKPKDMKWLIEKNIDFITTNEPILLQEKVSD
;
A
#
# COMPACT_ATOMS: atom_id res chain seq x y z
N SER A 1 -10.44 -15.38 13.62
CA SER A 1 -9.95 -15.99 12.36
C SER A 1 -8.44 -16.18 12.40
N ARG A 2 -7.85 -17.03 11.52
CA ARG A 2 -6.38 -17.19 11.37
C ARG A 2 -5.66 -15.84 11.16
N ARG A 3 -6.24 -14.93 10.38
CA ARG A 3 -5.70 -13.58 10.16
C ARG A 3 -5.63 -12.75 11.44
N GLN A 4 -6.65 -12.79 12.29
CA GLN A 4 -6.66 -12.05 13.57
C GLN A 4 -5.60 -12.59 14.55
N ARG A 5 -5.38 -13.91 14.62
CA ARG A 5 -4.32 -14.48 15.45
C ARG A 5 -2.91 -14.10 14.97
N GLN A 6 -2.67 -14.07 13.65
CA GLN A 6 -1.39 -13.65 13.09
C GLN A 6 -1.11 -12.15 13.32
N MET A 7 -2.14 -11.28 13.28
CA MET A 7 -1.99 -9.87 13.63
C MET A 7 -1.63 -9.69 15.10
N CYS A 8 -2.32 -10.35 16.03
CA CYS A 8 -2.02 -10.27 17.47
C CYS A 8 -0.60 -10.72 17.80
N ILE A 9 -0.09 -11.79 17.19
CA ILE A 9 1.27 -12.30 17.44
C ILE A 9 2.32 -11.26 16.98
N ARG A 10 2.14 -10.63 15.83
CA ARG A 10 3.08 -9.61 15.34
C ARG A 10 3.11 -8.36 16.21
N ASP A 11 1.95 -7.89 16.64
CA ASP A 11 1.83 -6.65 17.39
C ASP A 11 2.34 -6.75 18.83
N SER A 12 2.41 -7.98 19.38
CA SER A 12 2.89 -8.27 20.73
C SER A 12 4.31 -8.86 20.79
N SER A 13 4.96 -9.10 19.63
CA SER A 13 6.29 -9.72 19.56
C SER A 13 7.39 -8.68 19.30
N THR A 14 8.59 -8.97 19.78
CA THR A 14 9.78 -8.17 19.45
C THR A 14 10.26 -8.47 18.03
N ALA A 15 10.99 -7.52 17.41
CA ALA A 15 11.61 -7.75 16.10
C ALA A 15 12.53 -8.97 16.10
N ALA A 16 13.31 -9.17 17.19
CA ALA A 16 14.19 -10.34 17.34
C ALA A 16 13.41 -11.65 17.31
N THR A 17 12.29 -11.71 18.04
CA THR A 17 11.41 -12.89 18.04
C THR A 17 10.84 -13.17 16.65
N LEU A 18 10.35 -12.12 15.96
CA LEU A 18 9.74 -12.28 14.62
C LEU A 18 10.77 -12.71 13.58
N THR A 19 11.97 -12.14 13.60
CA THR A 19 13.02 -12.47 12.61
C THR A 19 13.72 -13.81 12.87
N SER A 20 13.49 -14.43 14.04
CA SER A 20 13.94 -15.81 14.32
C SER A 20 12.97 -16.87 13.77
N LEU A 21 11.75 -16.47 13.38
CA LEU A 21 10.76 -17.41 12.84
C LEU A 21 11.16 -17.87 11.44
N LYS A 22 10.96 -19.16 11.19
CA LYS A 22 11.06 -19.73 9.84
C LYS A 22 9.68 -19.76 9.20
N LEU A 23 9.62 -19.38 7.94
CA LEU A 23 8.44 -19.51 7.09
C LEU A 23 8.27 -20.97 6.65
N ASP A 24 7.10 -21.31 6.10
CA ASP A 24 6.79 -22.69 5.65
C ASP A 24 7.77 -23.21 4.58
N ASN A 25 8.39 -22.31 3.83
CA ASN A 25 9.45 -22.62 2.85
C ASN A 25 10.86 -22.71 3.45
N GLY A 26 11.01 -22.63 4.79
CA GLY A 26 12.27 -22.70 5.51
C GLY A 26 13.07 -21.40 5.59
N GLU A 27 12.65 -20.32 4.91
CA GLU A 27 13.30 -19.02 4.98
C GLU A 27 12.98 -18.28 6.29
N GLN A 28 13.86 -17.39 6.70
CA GLN A 28 13.62 -16.51 7.84
C GLN A 28 12.82 -15.27 7.41
N LEU A 29 11.97 -14.76 8.31
CA LEU A 29 11.28 -13.50 8.10
C LEU A 29 12.31 -12.35 8.05
N PRO A 30 12.46 -11.64 6.91
CA PRO A 30 13.44 -10.58 6.79
C PRO A 30 13.04 -9.33 7.58
N THR A 31 14.02 -8.57 8.04
CA THR A 31 13.80 -7.20 8.48
C THR A 31 13.45 -6.31 7.27
N LEU A 32 12.82 -5.16 7.52
CA LEU A 32 12.55 -4.18 6.45
C LEU A 32 13.86 -3.75 5.75
N GLU A 33 14.94 -3.56 6.50
CA GLU A 33 16.23 -3.18 5.92
C GLU A 33 16.78 -4.26 4.97
N GLN A 34 16.71 -5.52 5.34
CA GLN A 34 17.13 -6.64 4.49
C GLN A 34 16.28 -6.71 3.22
N TYR A 35 14.96 -6.56 3.36
CA TYR A 35 14.04 -6.54 2.22
C TYR A 35 14.34 -5.39 1.25
N LEU A 36 14.51 -4.17 1.75
CA LEU A 36 14.83 -2.99 0.94
C LEU A 36 16.20 -3.10 0.27
N LYS A 37 17.21 -3.66 0.95
CA LYS A 37 18.53 -3.95 0.36
C LYS A 37 18.44 -4.94 -0.80
N ALA A 38 17.61 -5.98 -0.66
CA ALA A 38 17.37 -6.94 -1.75
C ALA A 38 16.64 -6.26 -2.92
N ALA A 39 15.59 -5.49 -2.65
CA ALA A 39 14.82 -4.76 -3.65
C ALA A 39 15.64 -3.70 -4.38
N LYS A 40 16.69 -3.14 -3.77
CA LYS A 40 17.61 -2.19 -4.42
C LYS A 40 18.29 -2.77 -5.64
N LYS A 41 18.46 -4.09 -5.73
CA LYS A 41 19.07 -4.80 -6.87
C LYS A 41 18.14 -4.88 -8.09
N THR A 42 16.87 -4.52 -7.96
CA THR A 42 15.88 -4.51 -9.02
C THR A 42 15.56 -3.08 -9.45
N LYS A 43 14.78 -2.91 -10.54
CA LYS A 43 14.24 -1.62 -10.99
C LYS A 43 12.76 -1.44 -10.64
N THR A 44 12.17 -2.38 -9.92
CA THR A 44 10.75 -2.41 -9.59
C THR A 44 10.36 -1.25 -8.68
N GLN A 45 9.21 -0.63 -8.93
CA GLN A 45 8.58 0.30 -8.00
C GLN A 45 8.21 -0.44 -6.71
N LEU A 46 8.43 0.19 -5.57
CA LEU A 46 8.21 -0.42 -4.27
C LEU A 46 7.01 0.22 -3.60
N ILE A 47 6.05 -0.62 -3.19
CA ILE A 47 4.87 -0.21 -2.43
C ILE A 47 5.03 -0.75 -1.01
N LEU A 48 5.15 0.15 -0.02
CA LEU A 48 5.33 -0.22 1.37
C LEU A 48 4.07 0.05 2.17
N GLU A 49 3.48 -1.01 2.71
CA GLU A 49 2.34 -0.91 3.60
C GLU A 49 2.79 -0.81 5.06
N LEU A 50 2.40 0.27 5.74
CA LEU A 50 2.45 0.34 7.19
C LEU A 50 1.10 -0.11 7.76
N LYS A 51 1.11 -1.23 8.50
CA LYS A 51 -0.06 -1.68 9.24
C LYS A 51 -0.39 -0.70 10.36
N ALA A 52 -1.68 -0.44 10.57
CA ALA A 52 -2.13 0.42 11.67
C ALA A 52 -1.69 -0.13 13.02
N HIS A 53 -1.23 0.74 13.89
CA HIS A 53 -0.90 0.44 15.28
C HIS A 53 -1.99 0.94 16.23
N SER A 54 -1.99 0.42 17.45
CA SER A 54 -2.98 0.80 18.47
C SER A 54 -2.78 2.22 19.03
N ARG A 55 -1.61 2.84 18.81
CA ARG A 55 -1.25 4.18 19.32
C ARG A 55 -0.62 5.03 18.23
N PRO A 56 -1.11 6.27 18.04
CA PRO A 56 -0.58 7.19 17.03
C PRO A 56 0.93 7.47 17.16
N GLU A 57 1.44 7.57 18.39
CA GLU A 57 2.88 7.85 18.64
C GLU A 57 3.78 6.73 18.08
N ARG A 58 3.31 5.49 18.12
CA ARG A 58 4.02 4.36 17.52
C ARG A 58 3.99 4.41 15.99
N GLU A 59 2.90 4.89 15.40
CA GLU A 59 2.81 5.10 13.95
C GLU A 59 3.77 6.20 13.50
N THR A 60 3.81 7.34 14.21
CA THR A 60 4.76 8.42 13.93
C THR A 60 6.20 7.90 13.95
N LEU A 61 6.61 7.19 15.02
CA LEU A 61 7.95 6.61 15.13
C LEU A 61 8.23 5.58 14.01
N ALA A 62 7.24 4.78 13.62
CA ALA A 62 7.40 3.82 12.54
C ALA A 62 7.60 4.53 11.19
N VAL A 63 6.80 5.56 10.89
CA VAL A 63 6.93 6.36 9.68
C VAL A 63 8.30 7.03 9.62
N GLU A 64 8.76 7.67 10.70
CA GLU A 64 10.09 8.28 10.78
C GLU A 64 11.21 7.27 10.46
N LYS A 65 11.16 6.09 11.08
CA LYS A 65 12.15 5.03 10.85
C LYS A 65 12.11 4.52 9.40
N ILE A 66 10.93 4.35 8.82
CA ILE A 66 10.74 3.89 7.45
C ILE A 66 11.32 4.92 6.48
N VAL A 67 10.90 6.19 6.58
CA VAL A 67 11.34 7.27 5.69
C VAL A 67 12.86 7.45 5.77
N ASN A 68 13.44 7.46 6.98
CA ASN A 68 14.88 7.57 7.16
C ASN A 68 15.64 6.37 6.57
N MET A 69 15.11 5.16 6.70
CA MET A 69 15.73 3.95 6.12
C MET A 69 15.69 3.97 4.60
N VAL A 70 14.56 4.35 4.01
CA VAL A 70 14.39 4.51 2.56
C VAL A 70 15.39 5.54 2.02
N LYS A 71 15.50 6.69 2.69
CA LYS A 71 16.47 7.75 2.35
C LYS A 71 17.92 7.26 2.45
N LYS A 72 18.29 6.59 3.56
CA LYS A 72 19.63 6.01 3.74
C LYS A 72 20.00 5.03 2.63
N LEU A 73 19.02 4.32 2.06
CA LEU A 73 19.25 3.36 0.98
C LEU A 73 19.17 3.97 -0.43
N GLY A 74 18.77 5.24 -0.55
CA GLY A 74 18.61 5.95 -1.83
C GLY A 74 17.47 5.40 -2.67
N LEU A 75 16.35 5.02 -2.02
CA LEU A 75 15.17 4.38 -2.66
C LEU A 75 13.97 5.32 -2.78
N GLU A 76 14.10 6.61 -2.40
CA GLU A 76 12.98 7.56 -2.29
C GLU A 76 12.18 7.69 -3.60
N LYS A 77 12.87 7.74 -4.74
CA LYS A 77 12.25 7.90 -6.05
C LYS A 77 11.47 6.67 -6.55
N ARG A 78 11.60 5.56 -5.83
CA ARG A 78 11.00 4.28 -6.17
C ARG A 78 9.99 3.81 -5.13
N MET A 79 9.63 4.68 -4.17
CA MET A 79 8.83 4.32 -3.02
C MET A 79 7.45 4.94 -3.11
N GLU A 80 6.44 4.14 -2.84
CA GLU A 80 5.07 4.54 -2.55
C GLU A 80 4.68 4.00 -1.18
N TYR A 81 3.86 4.76 -0.44
CA TYR A 81 3.40 4.35 0.87
C TYR A 81 1.90 4.13 0.88
N ILE A 82 1.46 3.06 1.51
CA ILE A 82 0.04 2.73 1.69
C ILE A 82 -0.24 2.39 3.16
N THR A 83 -1.41 2.76 3.67
CA THR A 83 -1.82 2.43 5.04
C THR A 83 -3.33 2.57 5.24
N PHE A 84 -3.88 1.79 6.17
CA PHE A 84 -5.26 1.94 6.66
C PHE A 84 -5.41 3.02 7.74
N SER A 85 -4.31 3.49 8.32
CA SER A 85 -4.33 4.51 9.36
C SER A 85 -4.37 5.91 8.77
N LEU A 86 -5.38 6.68 9.11
CA LEU A 86 -5.47 8.11 8.74
C LEU A 86 -4.31 8.91 9.34
N HIS A 87 -3.89 8.59 10.58
CA HIS A 87 -2.77 9.24 11.22
C HIS A 87 -1.45 8.94 10.48
N ALA A 88 -1.17 7.66 10.19
CA ALA A 88 0.03 7.28 9.46
C ALA A 88 0.07 7.85 8.03
N THR A 89 -1.10 7.98 7.35
CA THR A 89 -1.20 8.64 6.04
C THR A 89 -0.71 10.08 6.12
N LYS A 90 -1.22 10.85 7.10
CA LYS A 90 -0.80 12.24 7.32
C LYS A 90 0.68 12.35 7.67
N GLU A 91 1.20 11.43 8.47
CA GLU A 91 2.62 11.40 8.84
C GLU A 91 3.53 11.08 7.64
N PHE A 92 3.15 10.14 6.76
CA PHE A 92 3.89 9.90 5.53
C PHE A 92 3.89 11.12 4.61
N ILE A 93 2.75 11.79 4.42
CA ILE A 93 2.65 13.02 3.62
C ILE A 93 3.54 14.13 4.20
N ARG A 94 3.62 14.24 5.53
CA ARG A 94 4.43 15.26 6.23
C ARG A 94 5.93 14.96 6.18
N LEU A 95 6.35 13.69 6.26
CA LEU A 95 7.74 13.30 6.50
C LEU A 95 8.47 12.77 5.27
N ALA A 96 7.76 12.19 4.30
CA ALA A 96 8.37 11.72 3.07
C ALA A 96 8.79 12.92 2.19
N PRO A 97 9.76 12.74 1.29
CA PRO A 97 10.12 13.77 0.32
C PRO A 97 8.90 14.26 -0.47
N ALA A 98 8.88 15.54 -0.79
CA ALA A 98 7.79 16.14 -1.58
C ALA A 98 7.56 15.36 -2.89
N GLY A 99 6.30 15.06 -3.21
CA GLY A 99 5.93 14.30 -4.39
C GLY A 99 5.99 12.77 -4.22
N THR A 100 6.37 12.25 -3.05
CA THR A 100 6.28 10.81 -2.77
C THR A 100 4.80 10.39 -2.73
N PRO A 101 4.36 9.40 -3.55
CA PRO A 101 2.98 8.97 -3.53
C PRO A 101 2.60 8.30 -2.20
N VAL A 102 1.51 8.76 -1.60
CA VAL A 102 0.90 8.17 -0.40
C VAL A 102 -0.56 7.90 -0.69
N PHE A 103 -0.99 6.63 -0.56
CA PHE A 103 -2.37 6.22 -0.79
C PHE A 103 -3.03 5.76 0.50
N TYR A 104 -4.32 6.05 0.63
CA TYR A 104 -5.14 5.64 1.77
C TYR A 104 -5.96 4.39 1.43
N LEU A 105 -6.05 3.43 2.39
CA LEU A 105 -6.58 2.09 2.14
C LEU A 105 -8.01 1.85 2.66
N ASP A 106 -8.49 2.64 3.67
CA ASP A 106 -9.67 2.28 4.49
C ASP A 106 -11.03 2.43 3.76
N GLY A 107 -11.08 3.12 2.64
CA GLY A 107 -12.29 3.23 1.82
C GLY A 107 -13.35 4.22 2.33
N LYS A 108 -13.03 5.02 3.35
CA LYS A 108 -13.98 5.94 4.01
C LYS A 108 -13.97 7.36 3.46
N LEU A 109 -12.87 7.80 2.85
CA LEU A 109 -12.70 9.16 2.37
C LEU A 109 -13.12 9.27 0.91
N THR A 110 -13.83 10.35 0.59
CA THR A 110 -14.18 10.72 -0.78
C THR A 110 -12.96 11.17 -1.57
N PRO A 111 -13.01 11.20 -2.92
CA PRO A 111 -11.93 11.75 -3.75
C PRO A 111 -11.51 13.16 -3.35
N LYS A 112 -12.47 14.02 -3.01
CA LYS A 112 -12.22 15.40 -2.59
C LYS A 112 -11.44 15.45 -1.26
N GLU A 113 -11.85 14.69 -0.25
CA GLU A 113 -11.16 14.62 1.04
C GLU A 113 -9.73 14.09 0.90
N LEU A 114 -9.50 13.10 0.03
CA LEU A 114 -8.16 12.59 -0.28
C LEU A 114 -7.28 13.66 -0.92
N LYS A 115 -7.84 14.44 -1.85
CA LYS A 115 -7.14 15.56 -2.50
C LYS A 115 -6.76 16.64 -1.51
N GLU A 116 -7.70 17.05 -0.66
CA GLU A 116 -7.49 18.07 0.37
C GLU A 116 -6.42 17.63 1.40
N MET A 117 -6.35 16.34 1.69
CA MET A 117 -5.34 15.77 2.58
C MET A 117 -3.94 15.68 1.94
N GLY A 118 -3.83 15.76 0.62
CA GLY A 118 -2.58 15.62 -0.12
C GLY A 118 -2.20 14.19 -0.47
N CYS A 119 -3.16 13.26 -0.45
CA CYS A 119 -2.96 11.89 -0.92
C CYS A 119 -2.71 11.86 -2.43
N ALA A 120 -1.93 10.87 -2.89
CA ALA A 120 -1.81 10.55 -4.31
C ALA A 120 -3.11 9.96 -4.87
N GLY A 121 -3.94 9.36 -4.01
CA GLY A 121 -5.27 8.86 -4.34
C GLY A 121 -5.74 7.74 -3.40
N PRO A 122 -6.87 7.11 -3.71
CA PRO A 122 -7.34 5.92 -3.01
C PRO A 122 -6.62 4.66 -3.49
N ASP A 123 -6.31 3.78 -2.55
CA ASP A 123 -5.98 2.38 -2.78
C ASP A 123 -7.04 1.55 -2.05
N TYR A 124 -8.22 1.38 -2.67
CA TYR A 124 -9.39 0.88 -1.97
C TYR A 124 -9.77 -0.54 -2.37
N HIS A 125 -10.45 -1.22 -1.44
CA HIS A 125 -11.04 -2.51 -1.74
C HIS A 125 -12.06 -2.38 -2.89
N LEU A 126 -12.04 -3.33 -3.84
CA LEU A 126 -12.92 -3.36 -5.02
C LEU A 126 -14.38 -3.01 -4.72
N SER A 127 -14.93 -3.49 -3.60
CA SER A 127 -16.32 -3.23 -3.23
C SER A 127 -16.64 -1.75 -2.99
N VAL A 128 -15.65 -0.91 -2.72
CA VAL A 128 -15.84 0.54 -2.60
C VAL A 128 -16.16 1.12 -3.97
N PHE A 129 -15.40 0.78 -4.99
CA PHE A 129 -15.63 1.24 -6.35
C PHE A 129 -16.88 0.62 -6.98
N GLN A 130 -17.28 -0.58 -6.55
CA GLN A 130 -18.57 -1.16 -6.97
C GLN A 130 -19.77 -0.39 -6.39
N ARG A 131 -19.64 0.19 -5.19
CA ARG A 131 -20.68 1.06 -4.60
C ARG A 131 -20.63 2.49 -5.11
N HIS A 132 -19.43 2.96 -5.48
CA HIS A 132 -19.14 4.33 -5.93
C HIS A 132 -18.34 4.29 -7.25
N PRO A 133 -18.93 3.80 -8.35
CA PRO A 133 -18.22 3.67 -9.62
C PRO A 133 -17.80 5.01 -10.23
N GLU A 134 -18.43 6.10 -9.82
CA GLU A 134 -18.11 7.48 -10.19
C GLU A 134 -16.79 7.97 -9.59
N TRP A 135 -16.35 7.41 -8.47
CA TRP A 135 -15.15 7.88 -7.77
C TRP A 135 -13.85 7.69 -8.57
N ILE A 136 -13.81 6.72 -9.49
CA ILE A 136 -12.63 6.55 -10.36
C ILE A 136 -12.47 7.80 -11.23
N LYS A 137 -13.57 8.24 -11.89
CA LYS A 137 -13.55 9.46 -12.72
C LYS A 137 -13.31 10.71 -11.87
N GLU A 138 -13.97 10.84 -10.72
CA GLU A 138 -13.78 11.98 -9.83
C GLU A 138 -12.33 12.11 -9.35
N CYS A 139 -11.65 10.98 -9.05
CA CYS A 139 -10.23 10.98 -8.72
C CYS A 139 -9.39 11.53 -9.89
N HIS A 140 -9.66 11.09 -11.12
CA HIS A 140 -8.94 11.56 -12.30
C HIS A 140 -9.16 13.05 -12.54
N ASP A 141 -10.41 13.53 -12.41
CA ASP A 141 -10.75 14.95 -12.54
C ASP A 141 -10.00 15.82 -11.52
N LEU A 142 -9.68 15.26 -10.34
CA LEU A 142 -8.87 15.89 -9.29
C LEU A 142 -7.35 15.67 -9.45
N GLY A 143 -6.92 14.93 -10.48
CA GLY A 143 -5.52 14.57 -10.70
C GLY A 143 -4.98 13.53 -9.71
N LEU A 144 -5.85 12.70 -9.14
CA LEU A 144 -5.51 11.58 -8.29
C LEU A 144 -5.39 10.29 -9.11
N LYS A 145 -4.57 9.35 -8.62
CA LYS A 145 -4.46 7.99 -9.14
C LYS A 145 -5.31 7.02 -8.33
N VAL A 146 -5.77 5.95 -8.95
CA VAL A 146 -6.69 4.99 -8.33
C VAL A 146 -6.14 3.58 -8.41
N ASN A 147 -6.06 2.88 -7.26
CA ASN A 147 -5.79 1.44 -7.17
C ASN A 147 -6.96 0.69 -6.54
N ALA A 148 -7.23 -0.50 -7.04
CA ALA A 148 -8.20 -1.42 -6.45
C ALA A 148 -7.55 -2.74 -6.02
N TRP A 149 -7.87 -3.25 -4.82
CA TRP A 149 -7.39 -4.52 -4.28
C TRP A 149 -8.52 -5.36 -3.67
N THR A 150 -8.40 -6.66 -3.49
CA THR A 150 -7.55 -7.57 -4.26
C THR A 150 -8.42 -8.17 -5.36
N VAL A 151 -8.05 -7.94 -6.61
CA VAL A 151 -8.89 -8.24 -7.78
C VAL A 151 -8.33 -9.45 -8.50
N ASN A 152 -8.97 -10.63 -8.35
CA ASN A 152 -8.49 -11.88 -8.92
C ASN A 152 -9.43 -12.47 -9.99
N LYS A 153 -10.65 -11.91 -10.13
CA LYS A 153 -11.62 -12.44 -11.09
C LYS A 153 -11.54 -11.69 -12.42
N PRO A 154 -11.51 -12.41 -13.56
CA PRO A 154 -11.45 -11.79 -14.89
C PRO A 154 -12.53 -10.74 -15.14
N LYS A 155 -13.75 -10.99 -14.66
CA LYS A 155 -14.89 -10.06 -14.79
C LYS A 155 -14.63 -8.72 -14.09
N ASP A 156 -14.07 -8.78 -12.89
CA ASP A 156 -13.80 -7.58 -12.10
C ASP A 156 -12.60 -6.80 -12.68
N MET A 157 -11.58 -7.51 -13.19
CA MET A 157 -10.45 -6.90 -13.91
C MET A 157 -10.94 -6.13 -15.13
N LYS A 158 -11.76 -6.78 -16.00
CA LYS A 158 -12.32 -6.17 -17.20
C LYS A 158 -13.12 -4.92 -16.85
N TRP A 159 -14.01 -5.00 -15.87
CA TRP A 159 -14.83 -3.86 -15.42
C TRP A 159 -13.97 -2.67 -14.96
N LEU A 160 -12.90 -2.90 -14.22
CA LEU A 160 -11.98 -1.83 -13.78
C LEU A 160 -11.18 -1.24 -14.95
N ILE A 161 -10.73 -2.07 -15.90
CA ILE A 161 -10.03 -1.63 -17.11
C ILE A 161 -10.96 -0.74 -17.95
N GLU A 162 -12.22 -1.14 -18.14
CA GLU A 162 -13.24 -0.33 -18.84
C GLU A 162 -13.52 1.01 -18.14
N LYS A 163 -13.26 1.11 -16.82
CA LYS A 163 -13.34 2.36 -16.04
C LYS A 163 -12.05 3.17 -16.06
N ASN A 164 -11.03 2.73 -16.82
CA ASN A 164 -9.72 3.37 -16.91
C ASN A 164 -8.99 3.47 -15.56
N ILE A 165 -9.10 2.47 -14.68
CA ILE A 165 -8.38 2.47 -13.41
C ILE A 165 -6.86 2.51 -13.66
N ASP A 166 -6.10 3.20 -12.80
CA ASP A 166 -4.64 3.31 -12.98
C ASP A 166 -3.89 2.05 -12.56
N PHE A 167 -4.33 1.39 -11.47
CA PHE A 167 -3.65 0.21 -10.93
C PHE A 167 -4.64 -0.83 -10.43
N ILE A 168 -4.26 -2.09 -10.55
CA ILE A 168 -5.00 -3.23 -10.00
C ILE A 168 -4.04 -4.11 -9.22
N THR A 169 -4.30 -4.26 -7.91
CA THR A 169 -3.59 -5.23 -7.07
C THR A 169 -4.24 -6.59 -7.17
N THR A 170 -3.48 -7.59 -7.66
CA THR A 170 -3.98 -8.94 -7.93
C THR A 170 -2.96 -10.01 -7.51
N ASN A 171 -3.45 -11.23 -7.23
CA ASN A 171 -2.63 -12.43 -7.10
C ASN A 171 -2.42 -13.15 -8.44
N GLU A 172 -3.08 -12.66 -9.51
CA GLU A 172 -3.09 -13.25 -10.85
C GLU A 172 -2.49 -12.26 -11.89
N PRO A 173 -1.19 -11.89 -11.75
CA PRO A 173 -0.60 -10.84 -12.58
C PRO A 173 -0.52 -11.22 -14.08
N ILE A 174 -0.31 -12.49 -14.41
CA ILE A 174 -0.27 -12.97 -15.80
C ILE A 174 -1.63 -12.81 -16.44
N LEU A 175 -2.70 -13.27 -15.76
CA LEU A 175 -4.08 -13.10 -16.23
C LEU A 175 -4.45 -11.63 -16.45
N LEU A 176 -4.01 -10.73 -15.54
CA LEU A 176 -4.25 -9.30 -15.70
C LEU A 176 -3.52 -8.73 -16.93
N GLN A 177 -2.27 -9.13 -17.16
CA GLN A 177 -1.50 -8.69 -18.34
C GLN A 177 -2.17 -9.07 -19.64
N GLU A 178 -2.70 -10.30 -19.75
CA GLU A 178 -3.48 -10.75 -20.91
C GLU A 178 -4.70 -9.85 -21.17
N LYS A 179 -5.43 -9.45 -20.09
CA LYS A 179 -6.62 -8.61 -20.21
C LYS A 179 -6.34 -7.13 -20.52
N VAL A 180 -5.14 -6.65 -20.28
CA VAL A 180 -4.71 -5.29 -20.64
C VAL A 180 -4.22 -5.25 -22.10
N SER A 181 -3.76 -6.39 -22.64
CA SER A 181 -3.23 -6.50 -24.01
C SER A 181 -4.31 -6.76 -25.07
N ASP A 182 -5.51 -7.21 -24.64
CA ASP A 182 -6.71 -7.41 -25.47
C ASP A 182 -7.45 -6.06 -25.68
#